data_170cf2631427fc8c1e271d540f50ab9a
#
_entry.id   170cf2631427fc8c1e271d540f50ab9a
#
_cell.length_a   1.000
_cell.length_b   1.000
_cell.length_c   1.000
_cell.angle_alpha   90.00
_cell.angle_beta   90.00
_cell.angle_gamma   90.00
#
_symmetry.space_group_name_H-M   'P 1'
#
loop_
_entity.id
_entity.type
_entity.pdbx_description
1 polymer ?
#
loop_
_entity_poly.entity_id
_entity_poly.type
_entity_poly.pdbx_seq_one_letter_code
_entity_poly.pdbx_strand_id
1 'polypeptide(L)'
;MSKKKNYKPQKSVETNSAVQTTAPTAEFNSYYATQTLSHYFGLDILSLYKPEELAAMARDPMNHNRELREISRMLYDTNATYTHTVDYLVAMLTLDKVVVTSGRSKTLKKKNREAATSVLKMIKDKEFIRDALWRGMVDGIAFYYFETSTRPISNQKFYNDIDISSIVEINDAEVKASIIPLPTDYTRIIHRRNNYYQVAFNLDYFTINSTEPVERKLRKFPKEIRDAYYERQKQGLKESGNWVALNVNNTIVHKIRSEMSEPYGRPLVMAAINDILYNDYFTSTKRGVLDEINNQVIYETFPEGKEKGTSALTTTQQENQHRTVKNAILTKQNKSGKTFVSVAAGTKINLLNSSDTDIFDSKNEENLNDKIALGLGIAGALLNGVGSGSYAAQEQNLELITRQVCQWVEQIANELNKCIAENIIKDRNNKAEVSYLPITCVNQKQMVANFKDLYLQGCGSLTAWAAACGLSEEVFVALLDHEKEEKFAEKYPPHQTSFTLSKQDADKKAGRPETDNPTENTVKSKGNNGNSMPSPSDNK
;
A
#
# COMPACT_ATOMS: atom_id res chain seq x y z
N MET A 1 -24.57 -68.55 -37.04
CA MET A 1 -25.35 -67.64 -36.16
C MET A 1 -24.44 -67.17 -35.02
N SER A 2 -23.85 -65.99 -35.19
CA SER A 2 -22.92 -65.40 -34.22
C SER A 2 -23.63 -64.25 -33.54
N LYS A 3 -23.76 -64.31 -32.21
CA LYS A 3 -24.38 -63.29 -31.38
C LYS A 3 -23.40 -62.11 -31.20
N LYS A 4 -23.72 -60.96 -31.78
CA LYS A 4 -23.07 -59.70 -31.48
C LYS A 4 -23.39 -59.26 -30.06
N LYS A 5 -22.37 -59.19 -29.16
CA LYS A 5 -22.45 -58.51 -27.90
C LYS A 5 -22.43 -56.99 -28.11
N ASN A 6 -23.52 -56.33 -27.78
CA ASN A 6 -23.57 -54.86 -27.71
C ASN A 6 -22.72 -54.37 -26.51
N TYR A 7 -21.62 -53.76 -26.80
CA TYR A 7 -20.83 -52.98 -25.86
C TYR A 7 -21.51 -51.60 -25.71
N LYS A 8 -22.11 -51.30 -24.55
CA LYS A 8 -22.49 -49.96 -24.18
C LYS A 8 -21.20 -49.25 -23.73
N PRO A 9 -20.85 -48.05 -24.27
CA PRO A 9 -19.77 -47.30 -23.71
C PRO A 9 -20.14 -46.82 -22.29
N GLN A 10 -19.29 -47.12 -21.32
CA GLN A 10 -19.30 -46.47 -20.01
C GLN A 10 -19.18 -44.97 -20.22
N LYS A 11 -20.16 -44.21 -19.76
CA LYS A 11 -20.04 -42.77 -19.58
C LYS A 11 -18.84 -42.54 -18.67
N SER A 12 -17.80 -41.93 -19.23
CA SER A 12 -16.76 -41.27 -18.45
C SER A 12 -17.48 -40.31 -17.51
N VAL A 13 -17.28 -40.49 -16.22
CA VAL A 13 -17.58 -39.45 -15.25
C VAL A 13 -16.61 -38.35 -15.56
N GLU A 14 -17.06 -37.36 -16.30
CA GLU A 14 -16.42 -36.06 -16.34
C GLU A 14 -16.49 -35.52 -14.90
N THR A 15 -15.39 -35.63 -14.19
CA THR A 15 -15.11 -34.79 -13.04
C THR A 15 -15.02 -33.39 -13.60
N ASN A 16 -16.16 -32.73 -13.70
CA ASN A 16 -16.23 -31.27 -13.80
C ASN A 16 -15.74 -30.67 -12.48
N SER A 17 -14.45 -30.69 -12.26
CA SER A 17 -13.78 -29.69 -11.48
C SER A 17 -13.44 -28.49 -12.38
N ALA A 18 -14.42 -28.01 -13.12
CA ALA A 18 -14.45 -26.62 -13.46
C ALA A 18 -14.72 -25.92 -12.10
N VAL A 19 -13.67 -25.51 -11.43
CA VAL A 19 -13.72 -24.35 -10.57
C VAL A 19 -14.30 -23.29 -11.50
N GLN A 20 -15.61 -23.05 -11.37
CA GLN A 20 -16.22 -21.88 -11.94
C GLN A 20 -15.47 -20.73 -11.26
N THR A 21 -14.44 -20.25 -11.93
CA THR A 21 -13.98 -18.89 -11.73
C THR A 21 -15.16 -18.04 -12.15
N THR A 22 -16.09 -17.88 -11.21
CA THR A 22 -17.05 -16.79 -11.29
C THR A 22 -16.17 -15.55 -11.46
N ALA A 23 -16.16 -15.01 -12.66
CA ALA A 23 -15.59 -13.70 -12.90
C ALA A 23 -16.08 -12.84 -11.74
N PRO A 24 -15.19 -12.18 -11.01
CA PRO A 24 -15.62 -11.40 -9.88
C PRO A 24 -16.74 -10.52 -10.39
N THR A 25 -17.91 -10.65 -9.81
CA THR A 25 -18.98 -9.68 -9.95
C THR A 25 -18.40 -8.43 -9.32
N ALA A 26 -17.58 -7.75 -10.09
CA ALA A 26 -16.95 -6.53 -9.69
C ALA A 26 -18.01 -5.45 -9.70
N GLU A 27 -18.85 -5.49 -8.72
CA GLU A 27 -19.31 -4.25 -8.15
C GLU A 27 -18.05 -3.53 -7.69
N PHE A 28 -17.91 -2.27 -8.05
CA PHE A 28 -16.75 -1.44 -7.71
C PHE A 28 -16.30 -1.58 -6.25
N ASN A 29 -17.21 -1.97 -5.39
CA ASN A 29 -17.03 -2.09 -3.95
C ASN A 29 -17.11 -3.52 -3.43
N SER A 30 -17.60 -4.49 -4.22
CA SER A 30 -17.74 -5.86 -3.78
C SER A 30 -16.47 -6.68 -3.97
N TYR A 31 -15.43 -6.09 -4.51
CA TYR A 31 -14.13 -6.74 -4.61
C TYR A 31 -13.66 -7.29 -3.25
N TYR A 32 -14.12 -6.68 -2.17
CA TYR A 32 -13.81 -7.03 -0.79
C TYR A 32 -14.95 -7.71 -0.04
N ALA A 33 -16.19 -7.60 -0.49
CA ALA A 33 -17.33 -7.94 0.36
C ALA A 33 -17.82 -9.39 0.21
N THR A 34 -17.53 -10.07 -0.88
CA THR A 34 -18.12 -11.38 -1.17
C THR A 34 -17.20 -12.57 -1.06
N GLN A 35 -15.90 -12.34 -1.02
CA GLN A 35 -15.00 -13.41 -0.59
C GLN A 35 -14.87 -13.32 0.92
N THR A 36 -15.82 -13.93 1.58
CA THR A 36 -15.76 -14.11 3.01
C THR A 36 -14.40 -14.71 3.36
N LEU A 37 -13.71 -14.10 4.33
CA LEU A 37 -12.48 -14.61 4.95
C LEU A 37 -12.49 -16.13 5.17
N SER A 38 -13.68 -16.74 5.35
CA SER A 38 -13.86 -18.18 5.44
C SER A 38 -13.40 -18.96 4.20
N HIS A 39 -13.30 -18.34 3.03
CA HIS A 39 -12.79 -19.00 1.83
C HIS A 39 -11.26 -19.10 1.84
N TYR A 40 -10.60 -18.18 2.53
CA TYR A 40 -9.14 -18.17 2.69
C TYR A 40 -8.65 -18.85 3.96
N PHE A 41 -9.50 -18.98 4.96
CA PHE A 41 -9.19 -19.72 6.18
C PHE A 41 -9.14 -21.22 5.88
N GLY A 42 -7.97 -21.74 5.57
CA GLY A 42 -7.70 -23.15 5.37
C GLY A 42 -7.26 -23.56 3.96
N LEU A 43 -7.14 -22.58 3.04
CA LEU A 43 -6.57 -22.84 1.72
C LEU A 43 -5.18 -22.19 1.65
N ASP A 44 -4.14 -22.98 1.82
CA ASP A 44 -2.79 -22.59 1.48
C ASP A 44 -2.71 -22.34 -0.02
N ILE A 45 -1.94 -21.34 -0.46
CA ILE A 45 -1.69 -21.06 -1.88
C ILE A 45 -1.27 -22.32 -2.64
N LEU A 46 -0.48 -23.18 -1.98
CA LEU A 46 -0.03 -24.45 -2.54
C LEU A 46 -1.16 -25.46 -2.76
N SER A 47 -2.32 -25.29 -2.11
CA SER A 47 -3.51 -26.11 -2.37
C SER A 47 -4.27 -25.64 -3.62
N LEU A 48 -4.12 -24.36 -3.98
CA LEU A 48 -4.78 -23.74 -5.14
C LEU A 48 -3.94 -23.79 -6.40
N TYR A 49 -2.61 -23.62 -6.28
CA TYR A 49 -1.69 -23.54 -7.40
C TYR A 49 -0.46 -24.41 -7.14
N LYS A 50 -0.08 -25.21 -8.13
CA LYS A 50 1.18 -25.96 -8.06
C LYS A 50 2.38 -25.02 -8.27
N PRO A 51 3.55 -25.30 -7.67
CA PRO A 51 4.74 -24.50 -7.83
C PRO A 51 5.16 -24.31 -9.30
N GLU A 52 4.94 -25.33 -10.16
CA GLU A 52 5.23 -25.27 -11.58
C GLU A 52 4.29 -24.30 -12.32
N GLU A 53 3.02 -24.22 -11.94
CA GLU A 53 2.03 -23.30 -12.49
C GLU A 53 2.37 -21.86 -12.14
N LEU A 54 2.75 -21.61 -10.88
CA LEU A 54 3.20 -20.30 -10.41
C LEU A 54 4.48 -19.85 -11.14
N ALA A 55 5.42 -20.77 -11.34
CA ALA A 55 6.65 -20.50 -12.09
C ALA A 55 6.35 -20.19 -13.57
N ALA A 56 5.38 -20.86 -14.17
CA ALA A 56 4.93 -20.58 -15.55
C ALA A 56 4.26 -19.20 -15.66
N MET A 57 3.38 -18.85 -14.72
CA MET A 57 2.74 -17.53 -14.64
C MET A 57 3.76 -16.42 -14.45
N ALA A 58 4.77 -16.64 -13.59
CA ALA A 58 5.83 -15.67 -13.35
C ALA A 58 6.75 -15.44 -14.56
N ARG A 59 6.90 -16.46 -15.45
CA ARG A 59 7.66 -16.32 -16.71
C ARG A 59 6.90 -15.53 -17.77
N ASP A 60 5.59 -15.57 -17.76
CA ASP A 60 4.72 -14.86 -18.71
C ASP A 60 3.65 -14.03 -17.98
N PRO A 61 4.08 -12.97 -17.25
CA PRO A 61 3.20 -12.21 -16.37
C PRO A 61 2.14 -11.40 -17.12
N MET A 62 2.32 -11.17 -18.42
CA MET A 62 1.36 -10.38 -19.19
C MET A 62 0.13 -11.19 -19.58
N ASN A 63 0.32 -12.46 -19.96
CA ASN A 63 -0.79 -13.36 -20.30
C ASN A 63 -1.52 -13.88 -19.06
N HIS A 64 -0.82 -14.01 -17.93
CA HIS A 64 -1.36 -14.46 -16.65
C HIS A 64 -1.58 -13.32 -15.66
N ASN A 65 -1.74 -12.09 -16.16
CA ASN A 65 -1.84 -10.92 -15.30
C ASN A 65 -3.04 -10.96 -14.35
N ARG A 66 -4.16 -11.53 -14.80
CA ARG A 66 -5.36 -11.66 -13.97
C ARG A 66 -5.15 -12.59 -12.79
N GLU A 67 -4.64 -13.78 -13.06
CA GLU A 67 -4.34 -14.80 -12.04
C GLU A 67 -3.33 -14.27 -11.02
N LEU A 68 -2.30 -13.57 -11.49
CA LEU A 68 -1.29 -12.96 -10.63
C LEU A 68 -1.87 -11.87 -9.71
N ARG A 69 -2.83 -11.10 -10.18
CA ARG A 69 -3.55 -10.13 -9.35
C ARG A 69 -4.45 -10.81 -8.30
N GLU A 70 -5.15 -11.87 -8.69
CA GLU A 70 -5.97 -12.66 -7.76
C GLU A 70 -5.11 -13.25 -6.65
N ILE A 71 -3.96 -13.83 -6.98
CA ILE A 71 -2.97 -14.31 -6.01
C ILE A 71 -2.46 -13.18 -5.12
N SER A 72 -2.11 -12.05 -5.71
CA SER A 72 -1.61 -10.89 -4.94
C SER A 72 -2.62 -10.38 -3.93
N ARG A 73 -3.89 -10.32 -4.29
CA ARG A 73 -4.96 -9.89 -3.39
C ARG A 73 -5.19 -10.89 -2.27
N MET A 74 -5.19 -12.18 -2.61
CA MET A 74 -5.28 -13.23 -1.59
C MET A 74 -4.11 -13.13 -0.60
N LEU A 75 -2.89 -12.92 -1.09
CA LEU A 75 -1.72 -12.73 -0.24
C LEU A 75 -1.79 -11.45 0.60
N TYR A 76 -2.36 -10.38 0.06
CA TYR A 76 -2.60 -9.17 0.85
C TYR A 76 -3.52 -9.44 2.04
N ASP A 77 -4.53 -10.28 1.88
CA ASP A 77 -5.47 -10.63 2.96
C ASP A 77 -4.89 -11.67 3.95
N THR A 78 -3.93 -12.50 3.54
CA THR A 78 -3.46 -13.65 4.32
C THR A 78 -2.04 -13.53 4.85
N ASN A 79 -1.16 -12.79 4.18
CA ASN A 79 0.25 -12.65 4.58
C ASN A 79 0.51 -11.32 5.28
N ALA A 80 0.68 -11.34 6.60
CA ALA A 80 0.86 -10.15 7.43
C ALA A 80 2.04 -9.27 6.98
N THR A 81 3.16 -9.87 6.56
CA THR A 81 4.35 -9.11 6.12
C THR A 81 4.04 -8.30 4.87
N TYR A 82 3.31 -8.89 3.92
CA TYR A 82 2.91 -8.19 2.70
C TYR A 82 1.87 -7.10 2.99
N THR A 83 0.84 -7.39 3.78
CA THR A 83 -0.19 -6.42 4.19
C THR A 83 0.44 -5.20 4.85
N HIS A 84 1.26 -5.42 5.89
CA HIS A 84 1.92 -4.32 6.59
C HIS A 84 2.87 -3.52 5.69
N THR A 85 3.56 -4.19 4.76
CA THR A 85 4.42 -3.50 3.79
C THR A 85 3.62 -2.54 2.92
N VAL A 86 2.52 -2.99 2.34
CA VAL A 86 1.67 -2.17 1.47
C VAL A 86 1.06 -1.02 2.27
N ASP A 87 0.47 -1.31 3.43
CA ASP A 87 -0.16 -0.29 4.28
C ASP A 87 0.83 0.76 4.76
N TYR A 88 2.05 0.34 5.13
CA TYR A 88 3.12 1.24 5.52
C TYR A 88 3.53 2.18 4.38
N LEU A 89 3.73 1.64 3.17
CA LEU A 89 4.09 2.43 1.99
C LEU A 89 3.00 3.43 1.59
N VAL A 90 1.72 3.06 1.73
CA VAL A 90 0.58 3.96 1.49
C VAL A 90 0.51 5.07 2.54
N ALA A 91 0.77 4.74 3.81
CA ALA A 91 0.61 5.66 4.93
C ALA A 91 1.81 6.60 5.12
N MET A 92 3.01 6.22 4.63
CA MET A 92 4.24 6.94 4.94
C MET A 92 4.28 8.38 4.41
N LEU A 93 3.59 8.68 3.30
CA LEU A 93 3.59 9.99 2.67
C LEU A 93 2.55 10.92 3.30
N THR A 94 2.95 12.15 3.60
CA THR A 94 2.04 13.19 4.11
C THR A 94 1.16 13.77 3.01
N LEU A 95 1.58 13.65 1.74
CA LEU A 95 0.93 14.18 0.54
C LEU A 95 0.65 15.69 0.64
N ASP A 96 1.58 16.41 1.25
CA ASP A 96 1.54 17.86 1.26
C ASP A 96 1.90 18.38 -0.12
N LYS A 97 1.17 19.41 -0.56
CA LYS A 97 1.19 19.82 -1.96
C LYS A 97 1.27 21.32 -2.12
N VAL A 98 1.80 21.72 -3.27
CA VAL A 98 1.80 23.10 -3.73
C VAL A 98 1.22 23.14 -5.14
N VAL A 99 0.34 24.12 -5.42
CA VAL A 99 -0.19 24.35 -6.76
C VAL A 99 0.68 25.41 -7.45
N VAL A 100 1.50 24.95 -8.38
CA VAL A 100 2.40 25.81 -9.16
C VAL A 100 1.67 26.37 -10.36
N THR A 101 1.81 27.66 -10.61
CA THR A 101 1.19 28.31 -11.77
C THR A 101 2.25 28.90 -12.69
N SER A 102 2.10 28.68 -13.99
CA SER A 102 2.96 29.25 -15.03
C SER A 102 2.13 30.10 -15.99
N GLY A 103 2.78 31.06 -16.69
CA GLY A 103 2.12 31.90 -17.67
C GLY A 103 2.31 33.39 -17.42
N ARG A 104 1.79 34.23 -18.33
CA ARG A 104 2.00 35.71 -18.32
C ARG A 104 0.88 36.47 -17.60
N SER A 105 -0.36 36.00 -17.66
CA SER A 105 -1.50 36.72 -17.09
C SER A 105 -1.67 36.44 -15.61
N LYS A 106 -1.51 37.43 -14.75
CA LYS A 106 -1.66 37.30 -13.30
C LYS A 106 -3.08 36.90 -12.90
N THR A 107 -4.09 37.46 -13.55
CA THR A 107 -5.51 37.17 -13.27
C THR A 107 -5.87 35.74 -13.67
N LEU A 108 -5.43 35.28 -14.86
CA LEU A 108 -5.70 33.91 -15.31
C LEU A 108 -4.95 32.89 -14.45
N LYS A 109 -3.72 33.17 -14.04
CA LYS A 109 -2.98 32.30 -13.11
C LYS A 109 -3.74 32.12 -11.80
N LYS A 110 -4.24 33.20 -11.22
CA LYS A 110 -5.03 33.15 -9.99
C LYS A 110 -6.29 32.30 -10.18
N LYS A 111 -7.07 32.58 -11.24
CA LYS A 111 -8.29 31.82 -11.58
C LYS A 111 -8.01 30.33 -11.79
N ASN A 112 -6.95 29.99 -12.51
CA ASN A 112 -6.59 28.62 -12.80
C ASN A 112 -6.08 27.88 -11.54
N ARG A 113 -5.37 28.57 -10.65
CA ARG A 113 -4.99 28.04 -9.34
C ARG A 113 -6.23 27.69 -8.50
N GLU A 114 -7.15 28.63 -8.39
CA GLU A 114 -8.40 28.43 -7.65
C GLU A 114 -9.23 27.28 -8.23
N ALA A 115 -9.31 27.17 -9.56
CA ALA A 115 -10.00 26.08 -10.23
C ALA A 115 -9.32 24.72 -9.94
N ALA A 116 -8.00 24.63 -10.07
CA ALA A 116 -7.25 23.42 -9.78
C ALA A 116 -7.41 23.00 -8.31
N THR A 117 -7.28 23.94 -7.37
CA THR A 117 -7.42 23.70 -5.95
C THR A 117 -8.83 23.22 -5.59
N SER A 118 -9.86 23.82 -6.20
CA SER A 118 -11.26 23.40 -6.02
C SER A 118 -11.46 21.96 -6.49
N VAL A 119 -10.91 21.59 -7.65
CA VAL A 119 -10.99 20.21 -8.18
C VAL A 119 -10.30 19.24 -7.25
N LEU A 120 -9.08 19.54 -6.79
CA LEU A 120 -8.33 18.68 -5.87
C LEU A 120 -9.09 18.42 -4.56
N LYS A 121 -9.80 19.42 -4.04
CA LYS A 121 -10.67 19.24 -2.87
C LYS A 121 -11.86 18.34 -3.16
N MET A 122 -12.51 18.53 -4.32
CA MET A 122 -13.68 17.74 -4.72
C MET A 122 -13.36 16.27 -4.85
N ILE A 123 -12.23 15.95 -5.51
CA ILE A 123 -11.82 14.55 -5.72
C ILE A 123 -11.15 13.94 -4.49
N LYS A 124 -10.98 14.71 -3.41
CA LYS A 124 -10.24 14.27 -2.21
C LYS A 124 -8.88 13.65 -2.59
N ASP A 125 -8.07 14.44 -3.26
CA ASP A 125 -6.85 14.01 -3.92
C ASP A 125 -5.92 13.14 -3.06
N LYS A 126 -5.78 13.42 -1.75
CA LYS A 126 -4.95 12.59 -0.85
C LYS A 126 -5.49 11.15 -0.72
N GLU A 127 -6.82 11.00 -0.63
CA GLU A 127 -7.47 9.68 -0.57
C GLU A 127 -7.32 8.96 -1.92
N PHE A 128 -7.56 9.67 -3.01
CA PHE A 128 -7.38 9.14 -4.37
C PHE A 128 -5.95 8.63 -4.60
N ILE A 129 -4.91 9.39 -4.23
CA ILE A 129 -3.52 8.97 -4.40
C ILE A 129 -3.21 7.73 -3.58
N ARG A 130 -3.72 7.64 -2.34
CA ARG A 130 -3.55 6.46 -1.51
C ARG A 130 -4.21 5.22 -2.12
N ASP A 131 -5.44 5.35 -2.65
CA ASP A 131 -6.11 4.26 -3.36
C ASP A 131 -5.32 3.85 -4.62
N ALA A 132 -4.82 4.82 -5.39
CA ALA A 132 -4.03 4.56 -6.58
C ALA A 132 -2.69 3.86 -6.26
N LEU A 133 -2.01 4.25 -5.20
CA LEU A 133 -0.80 3.60 -4.71
C LEU A 133 -1.11 2.17 -4.26
N TRP A 134 -2.16 1.99 -3.47
CA TRP A 134 -2.57 0.68 -2.99
C TRP A 134 -2.86 -0.27 -4.16
N ARG A 135 -3.70 0.15 -5.12
CA ARG A 135 -4.01 -0.63 -6.32
C ARG A 135 -2.78 -0.89 -7.17
N GLY A 136 -1.91 0.11 -7.32
CA GLY A 136 -0.65 -0.06 -8.00
C GLY A 136 0.22 -1.15 -7.39
N MET A 137 0.31 -1.21 -6.06
CA MET A 137 1.12 -2.20 -5.35
C MET A 137 0.47 -3.59 -5.34
N VAL A 138 -0.83 -3.68 -5.10
CA VAL A 138 -1.55 -4.96 -5.01
C VAL A 138 -1.85 -5.54 -6.39
N ASP A 139 -2.31 -4.71 -7.33
CA ASP A 139 -2.72 -5.14 -8.68
C ASP A 139 -1.63 -4.97 -9.74
N GLY A 140 -0.56 -4.24 -9.43
CA GLY A 140 0.46 -3.85 -10.39
C GLY A 140 0.05 -2.66 -11.26
N ILE A 141 -1.24 -2.41 -11.42
CA ILE A 141 -1.80 -1.34 -12.26
C ILE A 141 -3.14 -0.86 -11.72
N ALA A 142 -3.40 0.43 -11.87
CA ALA A 142 -4.69 1.04 -11.58
C ALA A 142 -5.15 1.91 -12.75
N PHE A 143 -6.43 1.82 -13.07
CA PHE A 143 -7.07 2.62 -14.10
C PHE A 143 -8.19 3.45 -13.49
N TYR A 144 -8.23 4.74 -13.84
CA TYR A 144 -9.29 5.65 -13.42
C TYR A 144 -9.75 6.49 -14.59
N TYR A 145 -10.98 6.93 -14.52
CA TYR A 145 -11.56 7.86 -15.45
C TYR A 145 -11.90 9.17 -14.74
N PHE A 146 -11.40 10.28 -15.29
CA PHE A 146 -11.69 11.62 -14.80
C PHE A 146 -12.89 12.19 -15.56
N GLU A 147 -14.01 12.32 -14.88
CA GLU A 147 -15.24 12.87 -15.45
C GLU A 147 -15.51 14.27 -14.92
N THR A 148 -15.96 15.15 -15.82
CA THR A 148 -16.46 16.47 -15.46
C THR A 148 -17.94 16.55 -15.76
N SER A 149 -18.75 16.84 -14.75
CA SER A 149 -20.19 17.05 -14.92
C SER A 149 -20.52 18.54 -14.88
N THR A 150 -21.42 18.96 -15.77
CA THR A 150 -21.93 20.33 -15.82
C THR A 150 -23.37 20.44 -15.32
N ARG A 151 -24.01 19.32 -14.99
CA ARG A 151 -25.42 19.28 -14.60
C ARG A 151 -25.57 18.81 -13.16
N PRO A 152 -26.26 19.58 -12.29
CA PRO A 152 -26.63 19.09 -10.97
C PRO A 152 -27.64 17.94 -11.12
N ILE A 153 -27.47 16.88 -10.34
CA ILE A 153 -28.43 15.79 -10.28
C ILE A 153 -29.58 16.16 -9.37
N SER A 154 -30.76 15.80 -9.84
CA SER A 154 -31.93 15.68 -9.00
C SER A 154 -31.77 14.47 -8.07
N ASN A 155 -31.33 14.71 -6.85
CA ASN A 155 -31.05 13.71 -5.83
C ASN A 155 -32.18 12.70 -5.59
N GLN A 156 -33.43 13.12 -5.70
CA GLN A 156 -34.57 12.26 -5.38
C GLN A 156 -34.80 11.08 -6.33
N LYS A 157 -34.52 11.22 -7.63
CA LYS A 157 -34.67 10.12 -8.58
C LYS A 157 -33.53 9.11 -8.50
N PHE A 158 -32.37 9.54 -8.00
CA PHE A 158 -31.19 8.72 -7.93
C PHE A 158 -31.27 7.73 -6.76
N TYR A 159 -31.73 8.18 -5.59
CA TYR A 159 -31.79 7.34 -4.38
C TYR A 159 -32.90 6.27 -4.42
N ASN A 160 -33.96 6.46 -5.20
CA ASN A 160 -35.04 5.47 -5.29
C ASN A 160 -34.66 4.20 -6.05
N ASP A 161 -33.60 4.24 -6.84
CA ASP A 161 -33.14 3.13 -7.71
C ASP A 161 -31.85 2.47 -7.22
N ILE A 162 -31.28 2.94 -6.11
CA ILE A 162 -30.03 2.40 -5.57
C ILE A 162 -30.31 1.28 -4.59
N ASP A 163 -29.64 0.16 -4.75
CA ASP A 163 -29.59 -0.86 -3.73
C ASP A 163 -28.74 -0.35 -2.55
N ILE A 164 -29.40 -0.07 -1.41
CA ILE A 164 -28.77 0.48 -0.21
C ILE A 164 -27.84 -0.55 0.45
N SER A 165 -27.91 -1.82 0.05
CA SER A 165 -27.03 -2.89 0.56
C SER A 165 -25.61 -2.82 0.00
N SER A 166 -25.39 -2.07 -1.09
CA SER A 166 -24.08 -1.90 -1.71
C SER A 166 -23.61 -0.46 -1.70
N ILE A 167 -22.31 -0.25 -1.51
CA ILE A 167 -21.70 1.08 -1.70
C ILE A 167 -21.65 1.38 -3.19
N VAL A 168 -22.31 2.46 -3.61
CA VAL A 168 -22.37 2.87 -5.01
C VAL A 168 -21.65 4.19 -5.18
N GLU A 169 -20.76 4.26 -6.16
CA GLU A 169 -20.17 5.54 -6.56
C GLU A 169 -21.21 6.41 -7.26
N ILE A 170 -21.34 7.64 -6.79
CA ILE A 170 -22.24 8.64 -7.35
C ILE A 170 -21.43 9.49 -8.32
N ASN A 171 -21.52 9.17 -9.61
CA ASN A 171 -20.75 9.87 -10.65
C ASN A 171 -21.27 11.26 -10.95
N ASP A 172 -22.47 11.51 -10.62
CA ASP A 172 -23.22 12.67 -11.06
C ASP A 172 -23.59 13.60 -9.90
N ALA A 173 -23.00 13.45 -8.73
CA ALA A 173 -23.20 14.43 -7.66
C ALA A 173 -22.88 15.84 -8.19
N GLU A 174 -23.35 16.86 -7.54
CA GLU A 174 -23.13 18.29 -7.84
C GLU A 174 -21.63 18.67 -7.96
N VAL A 175 -20.78 17.69 -8.23
CA VAL A 175 -19.34 17.77 -8.28
C VAL A 175 -18.92 18.12 -9.71
N LYS A 176 -18.16 19.19 -9.86
CA LYS A 176 -17.62 19.59 -11.16
C LYS A 176 -16.57 18.63 -11.70
N ALA A 177 -16.03 17.77 -10.87
CA ALA A 177 -15.05 16.74 -11.24
C ALA A 177 -15.19 15.52 -10.33
N SER A 178 -15.07 14.32 -10.91
CA SER A 178 -15.05 13.06 -10.19
C SER A 178 -13.99 12.12 -10.78
N ILE A 179 -13.48 11.20 -9.97
CA ILE A 179 -12.57 10.14 -10.39
C ILE A 179 -13.29 8.81 -10.17
N ILE A 180 -13.40 8.05 -11.25
CA ILE A 180 -14.11 6.77 -11.27
C ILE A 180 -13.07 5.68 -11.50
N PRO A 181 -12.89 4.73 -10.57
CA PRO A 181 -12.01 3.60 -10.78
C PRO A 181 -12.61 2.66 -11.84
N LEU A 182 -11.78 2.22 -12.76
CA LEU A 182 -12.18 1.26 -13.79
C LEU A 182 -11.75 -0.16 -13.41
N PRO A 183 -12.59 -1.18 -13.67
CA PRO A 183 -12.25 -2.57 -13.42
C PRO A 183 -11.00 -3.00 -14.21
N THR A 184 -9.96 -3.41 -13.53
CA THR A 184 -8.66 -3.74 -14.15
C THR A 184 -8.77 -4.92 -15.12
N ASP A 185 -9.67 -5.89 -14.84
CA ASP A 185 -9.86 -7.07 -15.69
C ASP A 185 -10.53 -6.75 -17.02
N TYR A 186 -11.25 -5.64 -17.11
CA TYR A 186 -11.95 -5.17 -18.30
C TYR A 186 -11.35 -3.91 -18.90
N THR A 187 -10.16 -3.55 -18.44
CA THR A 187 -9.45 -2.34 -18.87
C THR A 187 -8.03 -2.70 -19.25
N ARG A 188 -7.53 -2.19 -20.36
CA ARG A 188 -6.15 -2.42 -20.78
C ARG A 188 -5.58 -1.23 -21.54
N ILE A 189 -4.24 -1.12 -21.52
CA ILE A 189 -3.53 -0.18 -22.37
C ILE A 189 -3.45 -0.78 -23.79
N ILE A 190 -3.92 -0.02 -24.79
CA ILE A 190 -3.89 -0.45 -26.20
C ILE A 190 -2.85 0.30 -27.01
N HIS A 191 -2.50 1.52 -26.61
CA HIS A 191 -1.52 2.34 -27.32
C HIS A 191 -0.80 3.27 -26.35
N ARG A 192 0.41 3.67 -26.74
CA ARG A 192 1.25 4.60 -25.98
C ARG A 192 1.89 5.61 -26.92
N ARG A 193 1.92 6.87 -26.48
CA ARG A 193 2.69 7.93 -27.15
C ARG A 193 3.24 8.89 -26.11
N ASN A 194 4.55 9.07 -26.08
CA ASN A 194 5.22 10.00 -25.15
C ASN A 194 4.78 9.84 -23.68
N ASN A 195 4.74 8.61 -23.19
CA ASN A 195 4.25 8.27 -21.84
C ASN A 195 2.74 8.52 -21.59
N TYR A 196 2.00 8.96 -22.57
CA TYR A 196 0.54 8.95 -22.52
C TYR A 196 0.00 7.59 -22.95
N TYR A 197 -0.87 7.03 -22.14
CA TYR A 197 -1.48 5.73 -22.40
C TYR A 197 -2.88 5.90 -22.95
N GLN A 198 -3.15 5.24 -24.09
CA GLN A 198 -4.51 5.06 -24.54
C GLN A 198 -5.08 3.81 -23.91
N VAL A 199 -6.18 3.98 -23.21
CA VAL A 199 -6.87 2.92 -22.49
C VAL A 199 -8.07 2.47 -23.29
N ALA A 200 -8.35 1.17 -23.30
CA ALA A 200 -9.60 0.62 -23.83
C ALA A 200 -10.34 -0.10 -22.70
N PHE A 201 -11.66 0.04 -22.72
CA PHE A 201 -12.57 -0.63 -21.81
C PHE A 201 -13.38 -1.69 -22.58
N ASN A 202 -13.57 -2.86 -21.96
CA ASN A 202 -14.35 -3.95 -22.53
C ASN A 202 -15.81 -3.88 -22.05
N LEU A 203 -16.73 -3.62 -22.97
CA LEU A 203 -18.16 -3.54 -22.70
C LEU A 203 -18.79 -4.87 -22.30
N ASP A 204 -18.07 -6.00 -22.49
CA ASP A 204 -18.52 -7.32 -22.03
C ASP A 204 -18.72 -7.35 -20.51
N TYR A 205 -18.10 -6.42 -19.76
CA TYR A 205 -18.34 -6.19 -18.34
C TYR A 205 -19.82 -6.08 -17.96
N PHE A 206 -20.63 -5.46 -18.81
CA PHE A 206 -22.05 -5.24 -18.54
C PHE A 206 -22.92 -6.47 -18.81
N THR A 207 -22.46 -7.38 -19.67
CA THR A 207 -23.21 -8.55 -20.13
C THR A 207 -22.85 -9.84 -19.41
N ILE A 208 -21.63 -9.91 -18.81
CA ILE A 208 -21.15 -11.12 -18.15
C ILE A 208 -21.73 -11.23 -16.72
N ASN A 209 -22.35 -12.37 -16.47
CA ASN A 209 -22.79 -12.93 -15.17
C ASN A 209 -23.07 -11.90 -14.08
N SER A 210 -24.14 -11.13 -14.22
CA SER A 210 -24.55 -10.18 -13.20
C SER A 210 -26.00 -10.41 -12.82
N THR A 211 -26.24 -10.48 -11.54
CA THR A 211 -27.58 -10.38 -10.95
C THR A 211 -28.13 -8.95 -11.01
N GLU A 212 -27.25 -7.96 -11.21
CA GLU A 212 -27.63 -6.56 -11.30
C GLU A 212 -28.05 -6.17 -12.72
N PRO A 213 -29.17 -5.43 -12.90
CA PRO A 213 -29.61 -4.95 -14.19
C PRO A 213 -28.54 -4.09 -14.88
N VAL A 214 -28.34 -4.31 -16.19
CA VAL A 214 -27.33 -3.60 -16.99
C VAL A 214 -27.43 -2.08 -16.87
N GLU A 215 -28.64 -1.52 -16.87
CA GLU A 215 -28.84 -0.08 -16.73
C GLU A 215 -28.34 0.48 -15.40
N ARG A 216 -28.47 -0.29 -14.31
CA ARG A 216 -28.00 0.10 -13.00
C ARG A 216 -26.47 0.10 -12.96
N LYS A 217 -25.83 -0.91 -13.57
CA LYS A 217 -24.39 -0.93 -13.74
C LYS A 217 -23.88 0.23 -14.59
N LEU A 218 -24.53 0.51 -15.73
CA LEU A 218 -24.13 1.60 -16.60
C LEU A 218 -24.15 2.96 -15.92
N ARG A 219 -25.07 3.19 -14.98
CA ARG A 219 -25.15 4.46 -14.23
C ARG A 219 -23.89 4.74 -13.41
N LYS A 220 -23.16 3.71 -12.99
CA LYS A 220 -21.90 3.82 -12.22
C LYS A 220 -20.71 4.25 -13.08
N PHE A 221 -20.87 4.23 -14.41
CA PHE A 221 -19.78 4.48 -15.35
C PHE A 221 -19.89 5.85 -16.04
N PRO A 222 -18.75 6.39 -16.51
CA PRO A 222 -18.69 7.66 -17.22
C PRO A 222 -19.62 7.68 -18.44
N LYS A 223 -20.04 8.88 -18.81
CA LYS A 223 -20.90 9.09 -19.99
C LYS A 223 -20.30 8.49 -21.26
N GLU A 224 -19.00 8.63 -21.47
CA GLU A 224 -18.31 8.07 -22.65
C GLU A 224 -18.51 6.55 -22.77
N ILE A 225 -18.40 5.82 -21.67
CA ILE A 225 -18.61 4.37 -21.65
C ILE A 225 -20.10 4.03 -21.86
N ARG A 226 -21.00 4.78 -21.24
CA ARG A 226 -22.44 4.60 -21.40
C ARG A 226 -22.88 4.81 -22.86
N ASP A 227 -22.44 5.89 -23.47
CA ASP A 227 -22.77 6.23 -24.86
C ASP A 227 -22.19 5.16 -25.80
N ALA A 228 -20.97 4.73 -25.57
CA ALA A 228 -20.34 3.66 -26.35
C ALA A 228 -21.09 2.32 -26.23
N TYR A 229 -21.62 2.00 -25.05
CA TYR A 229 -22.44 0.79 -24.87
C TYR A 229 -23.73 0.86 -25.68
N TYR A 230 -24.48 1.98 -25.60
CA TYR A 230 -25.72 2.14 -26.36
C TYR A 230 -25.50 2.18 -27.87
N GLU A 231 -24.40 2.77 -28.34
CA GLU A 231 -24.03 2.72 -29.76
C GLU A 231 -23.73 1.31 -30.23
N ARG A 232 -22.96 0.55 -29.44
CA ARG A 232 -22.66 -0.85 -29.75
C ARG A 232 -23.90 -1.73 -29.70
N GLN A 233 -24.79 -1.50 -28.75
CA GLN A 233 -26.06 -2.24 -28.64
C GLN A 233 -26.90 -2.06 -29.91
N LYS A 234 -26.95 -0.85 -30.50
CA LYS A 234 -27.65 -0.56 -31.74
C LYS A 234 -27.02 -1.26 -32.94
N GLN A 235 -25.69 -1.42 -32.97
CA GLN A 235 -24.95 -2.07 -34.04
C GLN A 235 -24.92 -3.60 -33.93
N GLY A 236 -25.36 -4.15 -32.80
CA GLY A 236 -25.22 -5.54 -32.41
C GLY A 236 -23.91 -5.79 -31.64
N LEU A 237 -24.04 -6.16 -30.37
CA LEU A 237 -22.90 -6.60 -29.56
C LEU A 237 -22.33 -7.89 -30.12
N LYS A 238 -21.02 -7.98 -30.26
CA LYS A 238 -20.31 -9.22 -30.56
C LYS A 238 -20.41 -10.18 -29.38
N GLU A 239 -20.30 -11.47 -29.60
CA GLU A 239 -20.27 -12.47 -28.53
C GLU A 239 -19.16 -12.19 -27.50
N SER A 240 -18.03 -11.65 -27.96
CA SER A 240 -16.92 -11.26 -27.07
C SER A 240 -16.06 -10.17 -27.70
N GLY A 241 -15.27 -9.50 -26.88
CA GLY A 241 -14.25 -8.56 -27.35
C GLY A 241 -14.78 -7.19 -27.76
N ASN A 242 -15.81 -6.69 -27.09
CA ASN A 242 -16.39 -5.37 -27.34
C ASN A 242 -15.53 -4.25 -26.71
N TRP A 243 -14.30 -4.09 -27.20
CA TRP A 243 -13.38 -3.07 -26.71
C TRP A 243 -13.68 -1.70 -27.28
N VAL A 244 -13.67 -0.69 -26.43
CA VAL A 244 -13.83 0.72 -26.79
C VAL A 244 -12.65 1.51 -26.27
N ALA A 245 -12.01 2.29 -27.14
CA ALA A 245 -10.94 3.18 -26.77
C ALA A 245 -11.50 4.41 -26.03
N LEU A 246 -10.97 4.72 -24.87
CA LEU A 246 -11.36 5.87 -24.07
C LEU A 246 -10.51 7.10 -24.41
N ASN A 247 -11.03 8.29 -24.12
CA ASN A 247 -10.29 9.52 -24.31
C ASN A 247 -9.05 9.60 -23.39
N VAL A 248 -7.87 9.77 -23.99
CA VAL A 248 -6.59 9.87 -23.28
C VAL A 248 -6.58 10.99 -22.25
N ASN A 249 -7.27 12.09 -22.53
CA ASN A 249 -7.31 13.26 -21.65
C ASN A 249 -8.17 13.05 -20.40
N ASN A 250 -8.97 11.99 -20.38
CA ASN A 250 -9.87 11.65 -19.28
C ASN A 250 -9.42 10.41 -18.50
N THR A 251 -8.40 9.71 -18.95
CA THR A 251 -7.92 8.49 -18.29
C THR A 251 -6.67 8.75 -17.48
N ILE A 252 -6.60 8.15 -16.29
CA ILE A 252 -5.44 8.15 -15.41
C ILE A 252 -4.97 6.72 -15.30
N VAL A 253 -3.70 6.48 -15.55
CA VAL A 253 -3.07 5.16 -15.46
C VAL A 253 -1.89 5.23 -14.50
N HIS A 254 -1.92 4.36 -13.51
CA HIS A 254 -0.79 4.14 -12.63
C HIS A 254 -0.34 2.70 -12.74
N LYS A 255 0.91 2.44 -13.10
CA LYS A 255 1.47 1.09 -13.16
C LYS A 255 2.87 1.04 -12.57
N ILE A 256 3.17 -0.08 -11.93
CA ILE A 256 4.46 -0.31 -11.29
C ILE A 256 5.15 -1.55 -11.85
N ARG A 257 6.47 -1.62 -11.67
CA ARG A 257 7.30 -2.80 -12.00
C ARG A 257 7.04 -3.34 -13.41
N SER A 258 6.96 -2.45 -14.39
CA SER A 258 6.72 -2.82 -15.78
C SER A 258 7.51 -1.95 -16.74
N GLU A 259 7.80 -2.48 -17.91
CA GLU A 259 8.27 -1.69 -19.03
C GLU A 259 7.17 -0.76 -19.54
N MET A 260 7.57 0.32 -20.19
CA MET A 260 6.61 1.26 -20.76
C MET A 260 5.74 0.63 -21.85
N SER A 261 6.27 -0.37 -22.59
CA SER A 261 5.60 -1.08 -23.67
C SER A 261 4.57 -2.11 -23.20
N GLU A 262 4.67 -2.56 -21.97
CA GLU A 262 3.79 -3.58 -21.41
C GLU A 262 2.38 -3.03 -21.11
N PRO A 263 1.33 -3.80 -21.41
CA PRO A 263 -0.07 -3.37 -21.19
C PRO A 263 -0.47 -3.33 -19.71
N TYR A 264 0.25 -4.05 -18.84
CA TYR A 264 -0.02 -4.15 -17.41
C TYR A 264 1.26 -3.97 -16.61
N GLY A 265 1.09 -3.69 -15.32
CA GLY A 265 2.16 -3.75 -14.32
C GLY A 265 2.20 -5.09 -13.60
N ARG A 266 3.19 -5.25 -12.75
CA ARG A 266 3.35 -6.45 -11.90
C ARG A 266 3.06 -6.10 -10.45
N PRO A 267 2.24 -6.89 -9.75
CA PRO A 267 2.04 -6.73 -8.30
C PRO A 267 3.35 -6.71 -7.53
N LEU A 268 3.36 -5.96 -6.42
CA LEU A 268 4.56 -5.82 -5.59
C LEU A 268 5.05 -7.16 -5.05
N VAL A 269 4.13 -8.06 -4.72
CA VAL A 269 4.41 -9.39 -4.14
C VAL A 269 5.15 -10.34 -5.08
N MET A 270 5.14 -10.09 -6.39
CA MET A 270 5.72 -11.02 -7.38
C MET A 270 7.18 -11.38 -7.11
N ALA A 271 7.97 -10.46 -6.56
CA ALA A 271 9.37 -10.73 -6.23
C ALA A 271 9.55 -11.58 -4.96
N ALA A 272 8.56 -11.57 -4.08
CA ALA A 272 8.57 -12.28 -2.80
C ALA A 272 7.75 -13.58 -2.81
N ILE A 273 7.05 -13.90 -3.91
CA ILE A 273 6.09 -15.00 -3.95
C ILE A 273 6.72 -16.36 -3.59
N ASN A 274 7.95 -16.61 -4.06
CA ASN A 274 8.63 -17.86 -3.75
C ASN A 274 9.01 -17.98 -2.27
N ASP A 275 9.42 -16.86 -1.66
CA ASP A 275 9.78 -16.84 -0.24
C ASP A 275 8.54 -16.97 0.65
N ILE A 276 7.41 -16.39 0.24
CA ILE A 276 6.12 -16.55 0.91
C ILE A 276 5.66 -18.01 0.84
N LEU A 277 5.72 -18.64 -0.33
CA LEU A 277 5.37 -20.06 -0.50
C LEU A 277 6.26 -20.96 0.34
N TYR A 278 7.55 -20.65 0.40
CA TYR A 278 8.48 -21.40 1.24
C TYR A 278 8.17 -21.23 2.73
N ASN A 279 7.78 -20.04 3.16
CA ASN A 279 7.35 -19.77 4.54
C ASN A 279 6.08 -20.54 4.92
N ASP A 280 5.11 -20.63 4.01
CA ASP A 280 3.90 -21.40 4.22
C ASP A 280 4.19 -22.90 4.33
N TYR A 281 5.06 -23.42 3.44
CA TYR A 281 5.55 -24.80 3.51
C TYR A 281 6.29 -25.08 4.83
N PHE A 282 7.17 -24.17 5.23
CA PHE A 282 7.91 -24.29 6.49
C PHE A 282 6.99 -24.31 7.71
N THR A 283 5.99 -23.43 7.73
CA THR A 283 4.98 -23.38 8.79
C THR A 283 4.13 -24.65 8.85
N SER A 284 3.74 -25.18 7.69
CA SER A 284 3.02 -26.45 7.59
C SER A 284 3.85 -27.62 8.10
N THR A 285 5.16 -27.64 7.74
CA THR A 285 6.11 -28.66 8.23
C THR A 285 6.27 -28.59 9.75
N LYS A 286 6.39 -27.37 10.31
CA LYS A 286 6.44 -27.18 11.78
C LYS A 286 5.19 -27.74 12.47
N ARG A 287 4.01 -27.47 11.92
CA ARG A 287 2.75 -28.04 12.45
C ARG A 287 2.76 -29.57 12.38
N GLY A 288 3.19 -30.14 11.24
CA GLY A 288 3.32 -31.58 11.09
C GLY A 288 4.27 -32.19 12.13
N VAL A 289 5.43 -31.58 12.34
CA VAL A 289 6.41 -32.01 13.37
C VAL A 289 5.81 -31.88 14.79
N LEU A 290 5.07 -30.80 15.08
CA LEU A 290 4.38 -30.66 16.36
C LEU A 290 3.31 -31.73 16.57
N ASP A 291 2.55 -32.07 15.54
CA ASP A 291 1.57 -33.13 15.59
C ASP A 291 2.25 -34.49 15.77
N GLU A 292 3.38 -34.73 15.14
CA GLU A 292 4.19 -35.93 15.32
C GLU A 292 4.75 -36.03 16.74
N ILE A 293 5.25 -34.92 17.30
CA ILE A 293 5.70 -34.86 18.70
C ILE A 293 4.54 -35.10 19.67
N ASN A 294 3.34 -34.58 19.37
CA ASN A 294 2.15 -34.79 20.19
C ASN A 294 1.61 -36.23 20.10
N ASN A 295 1.77 -36.85 18.93
CA ASN A 295 1.34 -38.22 18.65
C ASN A 295 2.49 -39.24 18.80
N GLN A 296 3.35 -39.02 19.78
CA GLN A 296 4.51 -39.87 20.01
C GLN A 296 4.16 -41.36 20.09
N VAL A 297 4.84 -42.16 19.29
CA VAL A 297 4.75 -43.60 19.38
C VAL A 297 5.62 -44.07 20.53
N ILE A 298 4.99 -44.59 21.55
CA ILE A 298 5.65 -45.20 22.70
C ILE A 298 5.69 -46.69 22.46
N TYR A 299 6.87 -47.28 22.45
CA TYR A 299 6.97 -48.74 22.39
C TYR A 299 7.61 -49.27 23.65
N GLU A 300 7.06 -50.42 24.08
CA GLU A 300 7.53 -51.15 25.24
C GLU A 300 8.21 -52.44 24.80
N THR A 301 9.46 -52.63 25.24
CA THR A 301 10.21 -53.86 24.97
C THR A 301 10.27 -54.63 26.27
N PHE A 302 9.75 -55.88 26.28
CA PHE A 302 9.82 -56.74 27.43
C PHE A 302 11.23 -57.35 27.59
N PRO A 303 11.60 -57.73 28.83
CA PRO A 303 12.91 -58.34 29.07
C PRO A 303 13.06 -59.67 28.29
N GLU A 304 14.25 -59.88 27.68
CA GLU A 304 14.57 -61.11 26.95
C GLU A 304 14.61 -62.34 27.88
N GLY A 305 14.06 -63.44 27.41
CA GLY A 305 14.14 -64.74 28.06
C GLY A 305 15.50 -65.40 27.82
N LYS A 306 15.60 -66.66 28.29
CA LYS A 306 16.81 -67.45 28.11
C LYS A 306 17.09 -67.81 26.65
N GLU A 307 16.06 -67.88 25.83
CA GLU A 307 16.14 -68.16 24.39
C GLU A 307 15.98 -66.86 23.61
N LYS A 308 16.79 -66.67 22.58
CA LYS A 308 16.76 -65.48 21.74
C LYS A 308 15.39 -65.31 21.06
N GLY A 309 14.77 -64.14 21.24
CA GLY A 309 13.44 -63.82 20.68
C GLY A 309 12.25 -64.25 21.58
N THR A 310 12.52 -64.76 22.77
CA THR A 310 11.48 -65.04 23.77
C THR A 310 11.51 -64.01 24.89
N SER A 311 10.36 -63.75 25.51
CA SER A 311 10.31 -62.86 26.68
C SER A 311 10.46 -63.62 27.97
N ALA A 312 11.14 -63.03 28.96
CA ALA A 312 11.21 -63.58 30.31
C ALA A 312 9.86 -63.53 31.07
N LEU A 313 8.90 -62.77 30.55
CA LEU A 313 7.55 -62.65 31.12
C LEU A 313 6.56 -63.60 30.44
N THR A 314 5.65 -64.17 31.20
CA THR A 314 4.52 -64.90 30.63
C THR A 314 3.56 -63.95 29.89
N THR A 315 2.80 -64.49 28.94
CA THR A 315 1.82 -63.70 28.14
C THR A 315 0.88 -62.87 29.03
N THR A 316 0.39 -63.45 30.09
CA THR A 316 -0.49 -62.75 31.05
C THR A 316 0.24 -61.60 31.79
N GLN A 317 1.52 -61.78 32.10
CA GLN A 317 2.30 -60.72 32.73
C GLN A 317 2.61 -59.58 31.73
N GLN A 318 2.90 -59.92 30.48
CA GLN A 318 3.08 -58.93 29.41
C GLN A 318 1.80 -58.08 29.19
N GLU A 319 0.65 -58.73 29.10
CA GLU A 319 -0.66 -58.06 28.95
C GLU A 319 -0.98 -57.12 30.13
N ASN A 320 -0.77 -57.61 31.37
CA ASN A 320 -0.99 -56.80 32.56
C ASN A 320 -0.04 -55.60 32.64
N GLN A 321 1.24 -55.80 32.32
CA GLN A 321 2.21 -54.72 32.32
C GLN A 321 1.88 -53.72 31.23
N HIS A 322 1.62 -54.18 30.00
CA HIS A 322 1.21 -53.31 28.90
C HIS A 322 -0.03 -52.49 29.26
N ARG A 323 -1.06 -53.11 29.82
CA ARG A 323 -2.27 -52.42 30.26
C ARG A 323 -1.99 -51.38 31.33
N THR A 324 -1.09 -51.64 32.28
CA THR A 324 -0.70 -50.74 33.35
C THR A 324 0.06 -49.53 32.78
N VAL A 325 1.03 -49.77 31.89
CA VAL A 325 1.82 -48.71 31.23
C VAL A 325 0.89 -47.86 30.36
N LYS A 326 0.07 -48.51 29.51
CA LYS A 326 -0.91 -47.81 28.66
C LYS A 326 -1.86 -46.94 29.45
N ASN A 327 -2.45 -47.45 30.53
CA ASN A 327 -3.37 -46.66 31.35
C ASN A 327 -2.66 -45.51 32.05
N ALA A 328 -1.46 -45.71 32.55
CA ALA A 328 -0.68 -44.64 33.18
C ALA A 328 -0.33 -43.51 32.22
N ILE A 329 0.00 -43.83 30.96
CA ILE A 329 0.30 -42.84 29.90
C ILE A 329 -0.98 -42.14 29.45
N LEU A 330 -2.09 -42.86 29.18
CA LEU A 330 -3.34 -42.29 28.71
C LEU A 330 -4.03 -41.40 29.77
N THR A 331 -3.94 -41.77 31.06
CA THR A 331 -4.54 -40.96 32.13
C THR A 331 -3.89 -39.58 32.28
N LYS A 332 -2.69 -39.43 31.74
CA LYS A 332 -1.91 -38.20 31.83
C LYS A 332 -2.28 -37.12 30.79
N GLN A 333 -3.08 -37.42 29.80
CA GLN A 333 -3.36 -36.49 28.67
C GLN A 333 -3.96 -35.13 29.09
N ASN A 334 -4.40 -34.96 30.34
CA ASN A 334 -5.06 -33.74 30.80
C ASN A 334 -4.44 -33.06 32.05
N LYS A 335 -3.31 -33.55 32.57
CA LYS A 335 -2.69 -32.95 33.78
C LYS A 335 -1.16 -32.96 33.71
N SER A 336 -0.55 -31.79 33.91
CA SER A 336 0.90 -31.67 34.09
C SER A 336 1.32 -32.36 35.39
N GLY A 337 2.07 -33.46 35.29
CA GLY A 337 2.58 -34.21 36.44
C GLY A 337 3.50 -35.35 36.02
N LYS A 338 4.33 -35.83 36.94
CA LYS A 338 5.18 -36.99 36.71
C LYS A 338 4.36 -38.27 36.86
N THR A 339 4.48 -39.19 35.91
CA THR A 339 3.84 -40.49 35.97
C THR A 339 4.85 -41.52 36.44
N PHE A 340 4.52 -42.28 37.45
CA PHE A 340 5.32 -43.41 37.94
C PHE A 340 4.68 -44.72 37.48
N VAL A 341 5.46 -45.55 36.84
CA VAL A 341 5.02 -46.89 36.42
C VAL A 341 6.07 -47.89 36.91
N SER A 342 5.62 -48.91 37.61
CA SER A 342 6.47 -50.03 37.99
C SER A 342 6.39 -51.07 36.89
N VAL A 343 7.53 -51.43 36.32
CA VAL A 343 7.68 -52.41 35.25
C VAL A 343 8.65 -53.51 35.66
N ALA A 344 8.58 -54.68 35.01
CA ALA A 344 9.49 -55.78 35.28
C ALA A 344 10.95 -55.38 34.96
N ALA A 345 11.88 -55.94 35.71
CA ALA A 345 13.31 -55.70 35.52
C ALA A 345 13.71 -56.05 34.07
N GLY A 346 14.41 -55.14 33.40
CA GLY A 346 14.85 -55.30 32.01
C GLY A 346 13.84 -54.76 30.96
N THR A 347 12.66 -54.29 31.35
CA THR A 347 11.72 -53.63 30.44
C THR A 347 12.30 -52.26 30.05
N LYS A 348 12.23 -51.95 28.75
CA LYS A 348 12.61 -50.62 28.21
C LYS A 348 11.36 -49.98 27.62
N ILE A 349 11.07 -48.78 28.07
CA ILE A 349 10.02 -47.91 27.49
C ILE A 349 10.76 -46.82 26.73
N ASN A 350 10.63 -46.82 25.42
CA ASN A 350 11.29 -45.82 24.57
C ASN A 350 10.25 -45.02 23.82
N LEU A 351 10.58 -43.75 23.61
CA LEU A 351 9.85 -42.85 22.73
C LEU A 351 10.51 -42.92 21.36
N LEU A 352 9.71 -43.09 20.33
CA LEU A 352 10.20 -42.90 18.96
C LEU A 352 10.18 -41.39 18.73
N ASN A 353 11.29 -40.72 18.96
CA ASN A 353 11.43 -39.32 18.70
C ASN A 353 12.09 -39.12 17.33
N SER A 354 11.46 -38.35 16.48
CA SER A 354 12.18 -37.62 15.45
C SER A 354 12.75 -36.37 16.12
N SER A 355 14.06 -36.37 16.37
CA SER A 355 14.65 -35.48 17.37
C SER A 355 15.25 -34.20 16.84
N ASP A 356 14.85 -33.72 15.66
CA ASP A 356 15.34 -32.45 15.15
C ASP A 356 14.40 -31.30 15.60
N THR A 357 14.75 -30.71 16.74
CA THR A 357 14.07 -29.53 17.29
C THR A 357 14.58 -28.21 16.71
N ASP A 358 15.62 -28.24 15.88
CA ASP A 358 16.21 -27.05 15.26
C ASP A 358 15.24 -26.30 14.34
N ILE A 359 14.21 -27.01 13.83
CA ILE A 359 13.14 -26.39 13.05
C ILE A 359 12.34 -25.34 13.85
N PHE A 360 12.34 -25.43 15.20
CA PHE A 360 11.64 -24.50 16.08
C PHE A 360 12.48 -23.29 16.48
N ASP A 361 13.71 -23.15 16.00
CA ASP A 361 14.49 -21.95 16.28
C ASP A 361 13.80 -20.71 15.65
N SER A 362 13.57 -19.70 16.47
CA SER A 362 12.96 -18.43 16.05
C SER A 362 13.73 -17.73 14.94
N LYS A 363 15.05 -17.94 14.88
CA LYS A 363 15.91 -17.38 13.83
C LYS A 363 15.51 -17.83 12.43
N ASN A 364 14.94 -19.03 12.28
CA ASN A 364 14.48 -19.52 11.00
C ASN A 364 13.30 -18.70 10.47
N GLU A 365 12.35 -18.36 11.35
CA GLU A 365 11.21 -17.51 11.02
C GLU A 365 11.62 -16.06 10.75
N GLU A 366 12.53 -15.51 11.56
CA GLU A 366 13.10 -14.18 11.36
C GLU A 366 13.79 -14.07 10.00
N ASN A 367 14.63 -15.04 9.65
CA ASN A 367 15.33 -15.07 8.36
C ASN A 367 14.36 -15.18 7.16
N LEU A 368 13.26 -15.93 7.29
CA LEU A 368 12.25 -16.05 6.24
C LEU A 368 11.46 -14.75 6.07
N ASN A 369 11.06 -14.13 7.17
CA ASN A 369 10.38 -12.84 7.13
C ASN A 369 11.26 -11.74 6.56
N ASP A 370 12.55 -11.74 6.88
CA ASP A 370 13.54 -10.81 6.30
C ASP A 370 13.70 -11.01 4.79
N LYS A 371 13.69 -12.23 4.29
CA LYS A 371 13.72 -12.53 2.85
C LYS A 371 12.47 -12.05 2.14
N ILE A 372 11.28 -12.28 2.73
CA ILE A 372 10.01 -11.79 2.20
C ILE A 372 10.04 -10.26 2.14
N ALA A 373 10.44 -9.60 3.21
CA ALA A 373 10.56 -8.15 3.28
C ALA A 373 11.52 -7.60 2.21
N LEU A 374 12.67 -8.23 2.03
CA LEU A 374 13.66 -7.87 1.00
C LEU A 374 13.07 -8.02 -0.42
N GLY A 375 12.34 -9.09 -0.69
CA GLY A 375 11.61 -9.30 -1.95
C GLY A 375 10.56 -8.22 -2.21
N LEU A 376 9.92 -7.72 -1.17
CA LEU A 376 8.98 -6.59 -1.22
C LEU A 376 9.70 -5.24 -1.37
N GLY A 377 11.01 -5.19 -1.14
CA GLY A 377 11.84 -3.98 -1.25
C GLY A 377 11.99 -3.19 0.05
N ILE A 378 11.63 -3.79 1.18
CA ILE A 378 11.78 -3.19 2.52
C ILE A 378 12.76 -4.02 3.35
N ALA A 379 13.60 -3.37 4.16
CA ALA A 379 14.40 -4.10 5.13
C ALA A 379 13.51 -4.68 6.23
N GLY A 380 13.69 -5.97 6.56
CA GLY A 380 12.90 -6.67 7.58
C GLY A 380 12.90 -5.96 8.94
N ALA A 381 14.01 -5.33 9.29
CA ALA A 381 14.14 -4.51 10.49
C ALA A 381 13.15 -3.35 10.60
N LEU A 382 12.66 -2.82 9.48
CA LEU A 382 11.64 -1.76 9.47
C LEU A 382 10.24 -2.30 9.82
N LEU A 383 9.99 -3.57 9.56
CA LEU A 383 8.70 -4.22 9.86
C LEU A 383 8.66 -4.78 11.28
N ASN A 384 9.74 -5.40 11.73
CA ASN A 384 9.78 -6.16 12.99
C ASN A 384 10.35 -5.37 14.16
N GLY A 385 10.97 -4.21 13.94
CA GLY A 385 11.63 -3.42 14.99
C GLY A 385 12.85 -4.07 15.63
N VAL A 386 13.16 -5.33 15.27
CA VAL A 386 14.24 -6.17 15.79
C VAL A 386 15.01 -6.68 14.57
N GLY A 387 15.97 -5.92 14.10
CA GLY A 387 16.75 -6.32 12.94
C GLY A 387 18.24 -6.24 13.20
N SER A 388 18.98 -7.24 12.72
CA SER A 388 20.43 -7.24 12.62
C SER A 388 20.87 -6.28 11.51
N GLY A 389 20.95 -4.99 11.80
CA GLY A 389 21.46 -4.00 10.85
C GLY A 389 21.87 -2.72 11.57
N SER A 390 22.88 -2.01 11.04
CA SER A 390 23.24 -0.72 11.59
C SER A 390 22.11 0.29 11.34
N TYR A 391 21.84 1.16 12.28
CA TYR A 391 20.86 2.24 12.17
C TYR A 391 21.02 3.04 10.85
N ALA A 392 22.26 3.30 10.45
CA ALA A 392 22.56 4.00 9.20
C ALA A 392 22.10 3.24 7.93
N ALA A 393 22.21 1.91 7.92
CA ALA A 393 21.73 1.11 6.80
C ALA A 393 20.20 1.10 6.69
N GLN A 394 19.52 1.10 7.82
CA GLN A 394 18.06 1.19 7.88
C GLN A 394 17.57 2.56 7.40
N GLU A 395 18.23 3.65 7.80
CA GLU A 395 17.93 5.01 7.36
C GLU A 395 18.11 5.17 5.85
N GLN A 396 19.20 4.65 5.28
CA GLN A 396 19.43 4.66 3.84
C GLN A 396 18.38 3.85 3.07
N ASN A 397 18.01 2.68 3.57
CA ASN A 397 16.95 1.87 2.95
C ASN A 397 15.62 2.61 2.96
N LEU A 398 15.25 3.24 4.08
CA LEU A 398 14.04 4.05 4.18
C LEU A 398 14.06 5.24 3.23
N GLU A 399 15.20 5.88 3.02
CA GLU A 399 15.32 6.99 2.04
C GLU A 399 15.11 6.49 0.61
N LEU A 400 15.67 5.34 0.23
CA LEU A 400 15.47 4.75 -1.10
C LEU A 400 14.01 4.37 -1.35
N ILE A 401 13.35 3.75 -0.37
CA ILE A 401 11.93 3.40 -0.42
C ILE A 401 11.08 4.66 -0.57
N THR A 402 11.37 5.68 0.24
CA THR A 402 10.71 6.98 0.17
C THR A 402 10.78 7.57 -1.25
N ARG A 403 11.96 7.55 -1.86
CA ARG A 403 12.15 8.05 -3.23
C ARG A 403 11.33 7.25 -4.25
N GLN A 404 11.28 5.94 -4.11
CA GLN A 404 10.48 5.09 -4.99
C GLN A 404 8.98 5.40 -4.91
N VAL A 405 8.45 5.54 -3.70
CA VAL A 405 7.04 5.89 -3.51
C VAL A 405 6.75 7.30 -4.00
N CYS A 406 7.66 8.26 -3.78
CA CYS A 406 7.52 9.61 -4.33
C CYS A 406 7.48 9.61 -5.87
N GLN A 407 8.26 8.76 -6.55
CA GLN A 407 8.19 8.62 -8.02
C GLN A 407 6.82 8.08 -8.48
N TRP A 408 6.22 7.15 -7.74
CA TRP A 408 4.87 6.67 -8.05
C TRP A 408 3.83 7.77 -7.86
N VAL A 409 3.93 8.57 -6.79
CA VAL A 409 3.05 9.73 -6.59
C VAL A 409 3.23 10.77 -7.69
N GLU A 410 4.45 11.03 -8.12
CA GLU A 410 4.72 11.94 -9.24
C GLU A 410 4.08 11.44 -10.54
N GLN A 411 4.13 10.13 -10.81
CA GLN A 411 3.45 9.54 -11.96
C GLN A 411 1.93 9.78 -11.90
N ILE A 412 1.31 9.54 -10.75
CA ILE A 412 -0.14 9.75 -10.54
C ILE A 412 -0.46 11.25 -10.69
N ALA A 413 0.35 12.13 -10.10
CA ALA A 413 0.18 13.57 -10.18
C ALA A 413 0.28 14.10 -11.61
N ASN A 414 1.21 13.59 -12.42
CA ASN A 414 1.35 13.97 -13.82
C ASN A 414 0.12 13.58 -14.65
N GLU A 415 -0.43 12.38 -14.43
CA GLU A 415 -1.66 11.94 -15.07
C GLU A 415 -2.87 12.80 -14.63
N LEU A 416 -2.95 13.12 -13.34
CA LEU A 416 -3.99 14.00 -12.79
C LEU A 416 -3.86 15.42 -13.34
N ASN A 417 -2.66 15.98 -13.41
CA ASN A 417 -2.40 17.30 -13.97
C ASN A 417 -2.79 17.38 -15.45
N LYS A 418 -2.54 16.32 -16.23
CA LYS A 418 -3.03 16.18 -17.60
C LYS A 418 -4.55 16.31 -17.66
N CYS A 419 -5.27 15.57 -16.83
CA CYS A 419 -6.73 15.59 -16.80
C CYS A 419 -7.27 16.98 -16.39
N ILE A 420 -6.68 17.62 -15.39
CA ILE A 420 -7.07 18.97 -14.94
C ILE A 420 -6.79 19.99 -16.04
N ALA A 421 -5.63 19.92 -16.68
CA ALA A 421 -5.25 20.87 -17.73
C ALA A 421 -6.18 20.81 -18.94
N GLU A 422 -6.53 19.60 -19.41
CA GLU A 422 -7.32 19.43 -20.63
C GLU A 422 -8.84 19.59 -20.39
N ASN A 423 -9.36 19.23 -19.21
CA ASN A 423 -10.79 19.26 -18.96
C ASN A 423 -11.27 20.51 -18.21
N ILE A 424 -10.46 21.05 -17.30
CA ILE A 424 -10.86 22.16 -16.42
C ILE A 424 -10.26 23.48 -16.85
N ILE A 425 -8.93 23.54 -16.98
CA ILE A 425 -8.21 24.80 -17.25
C ILE A 425 -8.32 25.18 -18.70
N LYS A 426 -8.10 24.25 -19.62
CA LYS A 426 -8.17 24.42 -21.09
C LYS A 426 -7.33 25.57 -21.65
N ASP A 427 -6.43 26.13 -20.84
CA ASP A 427 -5.52 27.23 -21.21
C ASP A 427 -4.09 26.72 -21.29
N ARG A 428 -3.57 26.63 -22.50
CA ARG A 428 -2.20 26.16 -22.73
C ARG A 428 -1.12 27.14 -22.30
N ASN A 429 -1.46 28.43 -22.19
CA ASN A 429 -0.50 29.48 -21.88
C ASN A 429 -0.41 29.81 -20.38
N ASN A 430 -1.47 29.56 -19.63
CA ASN A 430 -1.52 29.80 -18.19
C ASN A 430 -1.93 28.50 -17.48
N LYS A 431 -0.94 27.67 -17.15
CA LYS A 431 -1.14 26.37 -16.52
C LYS A 431 -1.19 26.50 -15.00
N ALA A 432 -1.88 25.57 -14.37
CA ALA A 432 -1.78 25.29 -12.95
C ALA A 432 -1.59 23.78 -12.77
N GLU A 433 -0.56 23.39 -12.05
CA GLU A 433 -0.14 22.01 -11.86
C GLU A 433 0.06 21.76 -10.36
N VAL A 434 -0.44 20.62 -9.86
CA VAL A 434 -0.18 20.20 -8.49
C VAL A 434 1.17 19.48 -8.43
N SER A 435 1.96 19.81 -7.42
CA SER A 435 3.19 19.12 -7.08
C SER A 435 3.12 18.69 -5.62
N TYR A 436 3.26 17.37 -5.37
CA TYR A 436 3.33 16.82 -4.03
C TYR A 436 4.77 16.88 -3.55
N LEU A 437 4.96 17.33 -2.32
CA LEU A 437 6.28 17.44 -1.71
C LEU A 437 6.78 16.05 -1.28
N PRO A 438 8.07 15.75 -1.42
CA PRO A 438 8.64 14.46 -1.03
C PRO A 438 8.81 14.38 0.49
N ILE A 439 7.70 14.55 1.21
CA ILE A 439 7.67 14.55 2.66
C ILE A 439 7.00 13.28 3.16
N THR A 440 7.69 12.59 4.06
CA THR A 440 7.18 11.42 4.78
C THR A 440 7.07 11.72 6.26
N CYS A 441 6.30 10.92 6.99
CA CYS A 441 6.22 11.02 8.45
C CYS A 441 7.61 10.90 9.13
N VAL A 442 8.57 10.28 8.48
CA VAL A 442 9.93 10.07 9.03
C VAL A 442 10.82 11.30 8.80
N ASN A 443 10.85 11.86 7.57
CA ASN A 443 11.71 12.98 7.23
C ASN A 443 11.06 14.35 7.43
N GLN A 444 9.81 14.42 7.88
CA GLN A 444 9.05 15.67 8.00
C GLN A 444 9.78 16.72 8.84
N LYS A 445 10.33 16.34 9.99
CA LYS A 445 11.05 17.27 10.87
C LYS A 445 12.25 17.91 10.15
N GLN A 446 13.02 17.11 9.42
CA GLN A 446 14.19 17.58 8.66
C GLN A 446 13.77 18.48 7.50
N MET A 447 12.72 18.09 6.76
CA MET A 447 12.21 18.88 5.62
C MET A 447 11.66 20.24 6.09
N VAL A 448 10.90 20.27 7.20
CA VAL A 448 10.44 21.52 7.82
C VAL A 448 11.62 22.43 8.21
N ALA A 449 12.68 21.85 8.80
CA ALA A 449 13.87 22.58 9.16
C ALA A 449 14.59 23.15 7.91
N ASN A 450 14.75 22.35 6.87
CA ASN A 450 15.37 22.75 5.61
C ASN A 450 14.58 23.91 4.92
N PHE A 451 13.25 23.79 4.84
CA PHE A 451 12.41 24.86 4.27
C PHE A 451 12.44 26.14 5.11
N LYS A 452 12.46 26.01 6.44
CA LYS A 452 12.65 27.13 7.37
C LYS A 452 13.98 27.84 7.13
N ASP A 453 15.07 27.09 7.03
CA ASP A 453 16.41 27.65 6.84
C ASP A 453 16.53 28.36 5.49
N LEU A 454 16.00 27.76 4.42
CA LEU A 454 15.93 28.41 3.10
C LEU A 454 15.11 29.71 3.15
N TYR A 455 13.97 29.71 3.87
CA TYR A 455 13.14 30.89 4.02
C TYR A 455 13.86 31.99 4.80
N LEU A 456 14.51 31.65 5.92
CA LEU A 456 15.27 32.62 6.73
C LEU A 456 16.48 33.19 6.00
N GLN A 457 17.10 32.42 5.08
CA GLN A 457 18.18 32.88 4.20
C GLN A 457 17.68 33.77 3.04
N GLY A 458 16.35 33.97 2.93
CA GLY A 458 15.76 34.80 1.89
C GLY A 458 15.60 34.12 0.52
N CYS A 459 15.86 32.82 0.42
CA CYS A 459 15.79 32.06 -0.84
C CYS A 459 14.59 31.13 -0.88
N GLY A 460 13.85 30.92 0.22
CA GLY A 460 12.77 29.96 0.36
C GLY A 460 11.38 30.54 0.13
N SER A 461 10.41 29.65 -0.08
CA SER A 461 8.99 29.96 -0.16
C SER A 461 8.30 29.75 1.18
N LEU A 462 7.58 30.75 1.66
CA LEU A 462 6.78 30.67 2.89
C LEU A 462 5.65 29.65 2.74
N THR A 463 5.02 29.58 1.57
CA THR A 463 3.94 28.62 1.30
C THR A 463 4.46 27.19 1.23
N ALA A 464 5.67 26.96 0.72
CA ALA A 464 6.29 25.64 0.73
C ALA A 464 6.65 25.20 2.16
N TRP A 465 7.12 26.12 3.00
CA TRP A 465 7.37 25.83 4.42
C TRP A 465 6.07 25.52 5.17
N ALA A 466 5.00 26.30 4.96
CA ALA A 466 3.68 26.02 5.55
C ALA A 466 3.15 24.64 5.11
N ALA A 467 3.27 24.31 3.82
CA ALA A 467 2.89 23.00 3.29
C ALA A 467 3.69 21.86 3.93
N ALA A 468 4.99 22.04 4.14
CA ALA A 468 5.82 21.05 4.84
C ALA A 468 5.42 20.85 6.31
N CYS A 469 4.85 21.89 6.93
CA CYS A 469 4.23 21.78 8.27
C CYS A 469 2.84 21.12 8.26
N GLY A 470 2.32 20.71 7.10
CA GLY A 470 1.01 20.08 6.95
C GLY A 470 -0.14 21.09 6.76
N LEU A 471 0.15 22.38 6.58
CA LEU A 471 -0.85 23.41 6.32
C LEU A 471 -1.04 23.58 4.81
N SER A 472 -2.28 23.44 4.34
CA SER A 472 -2.57 23.82 2.94
C SER A 472 -2.40 25.32 2.75
N GLU A 473 -2.02 25.74 1.52
CA GLU A 473 -1.83 27.17 1.18
C GLU A 473 -3.06 28.02 1.56
N GLU A 474 -4.27 27.49 1.34
CA GLU A 474 -5.52 28.21 1.66
C GLU A 474 -5.71 28.38 3.17
N VAL A 475 -5.48 27.31 3.95
CA VAL A 475 -5.57 27.39 5.42
C VAL A 475 -4.54 28.36 5.95
N PHE A 476 -3.32 28.30 5.43
CA PHE A 476 -2.26 29.21 5.85
C PHE A 476 -2.61 30.68 5.53
N VAL A 477 -3.08 30.96 4.30
CA VAL A 477 -3.47 32.33 3.92
C VAL A 477 -4.69 32.81 4.73
N ALA A 478 -5.69 31.93 4.93
CA ALA A 478 -6.86 32.26 5.75
C ALA A 478 -6.48 32.59 7.20
N LEU A 479 -5.51 31.88 7.77
CA LEU A 479 -4.99 32.21 9.11
C LEU A 479 -4.30 33.58 9.13
N LEU A 480 -3.46 33.86 8.13
CA LEU A 480 -2.81 35.17 8.02
C LEU A 480 -3.78 36.32 7.79
N ASP A 481 -4.81 36.12 6.98
CA ASP A 481 -5.85 37.11 6.75
C ASP A 481 -6.65 37.37 8.03
N HIS A 482 -7.03 36.32 8.76
CA HIS A 482 -7.70 36.42 10.05
C HIS A 482 -6.84 37.16 11.09
N GLU A 483 -5.54 36.81 11.20
CA GLU A 483 -4.61 37.51 12.09
C GLU A 483 -4.49 39.00 11.76
N LYS A 484 -4.51 39.34 10.47
CA LYS A 484 -4.46 40.72 9.99
C LYS A 484 -5.75 41.48 10.28
N GLU A 485 -6.91 40.86 10.00
CA GLU A 485 -8.23 41.45 10.27
C GLU A 485 -8.45 41.71 11.75
N GLU A 486 -8.09 40.75 12.61
CA GLU A 486 -8.21 40.84 14.05
C GLU A 486 -7.08 41.67 14.70
N LYS A 487 -6.09 42.15 13.91
CA LYS A 487 -4.95 42.93 14.40
C LYS A 487 -4.18 42.24 15.54
N PHE A 488 -3.92 40.94 15.37
CA PHE A 488 -3.23 40.12 16.40
C PHE A 488 -1.89 40.73 16.80
N ALA A 489 -1.13 41.26 15.86
CA ALA A 489 0.15 41.88 16.15
C ALA A 489 0.07 43.14 17.05
N GLU A 490 -1.07 43.85 17.02
CA GLU A 490 -1.33 45.00 17.89
C GLU A 490 -1.86 44.55 19.27
N LYS A 491 -2.78 43.53 19.29
CA LYS A 491 -3.39 43.00 20.51
C LYS A 491 -2.40 42.15 21.31
N TYR A 492 -1.56 41.38 20.61
CA TYR A 492 -0.60 40.43 21.16
C TYR A 492 0.77 40.64 20.54
N PRO A 493 1.50 41.71 20.90
CA PRO A 493 2.81 41.97 20.32
C PRO A 493 3.76 40.79 20.59
N PRO A 494 4.52 40.32 19.57
CA PRO A 494 5.45 39.22 19.76
C PRO A 494 6.50 39.59 20.82
N HIS A 495 6.87 38.63 21.65
CA HIS A 495 7.94 38.83 22.61
C HIS A 495 9.21 39.29 21.88
N GLN A 496 9.83 40.36 22.42
CA GLN A 496 11.06 40.85 21.85
C GLN A 496 12.17 39.82 22.00
N THR A 497 12.64 39.33 20.87
CA THR A 497 13.82 38.46 20.80
C THR A 497 15.07 39.32 20.60
N SER A 498 16.24 38.78 20.91
CA SER A 498 17.51 39.47 20.68
C SER A 498 17.70 39.96 19.24
N PHE A 499 17.03 39.31 18.26
CA PHE A 499 17.01 39.74 16.85
C PHE A 499 16.08 40.94 16.57
N THR A 500 14.99 41.08 17.33
CA THR A 500 14.07 42.22 17.23
C THR A 500 14.63 43.47 17.92
N LEU A 501 15.38 43.30 18.99
CA LEU A 501 16.06 44.36 19.69
C LEU A 501 17.13 45.04 18.81
N SER A 502 17.84 44.26 17.98
CA SER A 502 18.87 44.84 17.08
C SER A 502 18.31 45.70 15.94
N LYS A 503 17.03 45.57 15.58
CA LYS A 503 16.39 46.44 14.58
C LYS A 503 15.86 47.76 15.16
N GLN A 504 15.40 47.76 16.40
CA GLN A 504 14.95 48.99 17.07
C GLN A 504 16.11 49.89 17.52
N ASP A 505 17.27 49.31 17.78
CA ASP A 505 18.47 50.07 18.13
C ASP A 505 19.26 50.58 16.90
N ALA A 506 18.93 50.16 15.69
CA ALA A 506 19.57 50.67 14.47
C ALA A 506 19.24 52.16 14.20
N ASP A 507 18.14 52.67 14.74
CA ASP A 507 17.76 54.09 14.65
C ASP A 507 18.29 54.94 15.83
N LYS A 508 18.80 54.29 16.86
CA LYS A 508 19.54 54.99 17.92
C LYS A 508 21.00 54.99 17.51
N LYS A 509 21.59 56.19 17.37
CA LYS A 509 23.01 56.37 17.12
C LYS A 509 23.80 55.36 17.96
N ALA A 510 24.49 54.44 17.25
CA ALA A 510 25.41 53.51 17.89
C ALA A 510 26.53 54.32 18.54
N GLY A 511 26.37 54.50 19.82
CA GLY A 511 27.33 55.20 20.67
C GLY A 511 27.07 54.84 22.15
N ARG A 512 28.15 54.71 22.85
CA ARG A 512 28.14 54.58 24.32
C ARG A 512 27.27 55.68 24.90
N PRO A 513 26.34 55.39 25.86
CA PRO A 513 25.56 56.45 26.51
C PRO A 513 26.46 57.56 27.03
N GLU A 514 26.08 58.81 26.74
CA GLU A 514 26.80 59.96 27.31
C GLU A 514 26.67 59.88 28.83
N THR A 515 27.80 59.78 29.49
CA THR A 515 27.89 59.86 30.96
C THR A 515 27.97 61.28 31.38
N ASP A 516 27.14 61.72 32.32
CA ASP A 516 27.10 63.08 32.86
C ASP A 516 28.43 63.52 33.50
N ASN A 517 29.32 62.57 33.78
CA ASN A 517 30.68 62.85 34.29
C ASN A 517 31.71 62.00 33.49
N PRO A 518 32.22 62.52 32.36
CA PRO A 518 33.23 61.81 31.60
C PRO A 518 34.59 61.88 32.29
N THR A 519 35.27 60.75 32.42
CA THR A 519 36.66 60.70 32.91
C THR A 519 37.60 61.37 31.88
N GLU A 520 38.80 61.87 32.33
CA GLU A 520 39.78 62.52 31.42
C GLU A 520 40.13 61.70 30.19
N ASN A 521 40.14 60.41 30.25
CA ASN A 521 40.37 59.54 29.10
C ASN A 521 39.20 59.56 28.10
N THR A 522 37.97 59.76 28.53
CA THR A 522 36.78 59.89 27.71
C THR A 522 36.76 61.23 26.96
N VAL A 523 37.27 62.30 27.61
CA VAL A 523 37.41 63.64 26.98
C VAL A 523 38.51 63.61 25.93
N LYS A 524 39.66 62.95 26.18
CA LYS A 524 40.76 62.83 25.23
C LYS A 524 40.39 62.05 23.98
N SER A 525 39.51 61.02 24.08
CA SER A 525 39.07 60.28 22.92
C SER A 525 38.05 61.02 22.03
N LYS A 526 37.30 62.00 22.56
CA LYS A 526 36.41 62.88 21.81
C LYS A 526 37.15 63.95 21.00
N GLY A 527 38.37 64.26 21.38
CA GLY A 527 39.19 65.38 20.75
C GLY A 527 40.05 64.91 19.60
N ASN A 528 40.16 63.64 19.34
CA ASN A 528 40.94 63.13 18.20
C ASN A 528 40.01 62.71 17.06
N ASN A 529 39.86 63.61 16.08
CA ASN A 529 39.27 63.23 14.78
C ASN A 529 40.26 62.35 14.01
N GLY A 530 40.34 61.08 14.43
CA GLY A 530 41.21 60.11 13.86
C GLY A 530 40.55 58.74 13.78
N ASN A 531 40.21 58.33 12.57
CA ASN A 531 40.04 56.97 12.21
C ASN A 531 41.22 56.12 12.71
N SER A 532 41.07 55.53 13.89
CA SER A 532 41.86 54.38 14.26
C SER A 532 41.08 53.58 15.30
N MET A 533 40.30 52.62 14.86
CA MET A 533 40.00 51.47 15.66
C MET A 533 41.32 50.80 16.02
N PRO A 534 41.62 50.53 17.28
CA PRO A 534 42.68 49.59 17.61
C PRO A 534 42.26 48.21 17.12
N SER A 535 43.06 47.66 16.25
CA SER A 535 43.02 46.28 15.81
C SER A 535 43.08 45.37 17.06
N PRO A 536 42.23 44.37 17.19
CA PRO A 536 42.43 43.34 18.19
C PRO A 536 43.47 42.35 17.69
N SER A 537 44.71 42.73 17.73
CA SER A 537 45.82 41.81 17.63
C SER A 537 46.73 42.05 18.85
N ASP A 538 47.17 40.96 19.39
CA ASP A 538 48.13 40.78 20.44
C ASP A 538 47.57 40.69 21.86
N ASN A 539 47.04 39.52 22.15
CA ASN A 539 47.42 38.83 23.37
C ASN A 539 47.61 37.31 23.08
N LYS A 540 48.86 36.92 23.28
CA LYS A 540 49.37 35.58 23.25
C LYS A 540 48.58 34.60 24.17
#